data_804ca2345ff3514cbc87420ce9b0302d
#
_entry.id   804ca2345ff3514cbc87420ce9b0302d
#
_cell.length_a   1.000
_cell.length_b   1.000
_cell.length_c   1.000
_cell.angle_alpha   90.00
_cell.angle_beta   90.00
_cell.angle_gamma   90.00
#
_symmetry.space_group_name_H-M   'P 1'
#
loop_
_entity.id
_entity.type
_entity.pdbx_description
1 polymer ?
#
loop_
_entity_poly.entity_id
_entity_poly.type
_entity_poly.pdbx_seq_one_letter_code
_entity_poly.pdbx_strand_id
1 'polypeptide(L)'
;MELLAGDPQPVEVPRDDGSTQRIYRCPTCQVALFSEYGRPEVRFVRGGTLDQPSVVEPDVHIFTRSRLRWVTLPDSVPAFEVYYDRKALWPAASLERLDAVLGPADSAA
;
A
#
# COMPACT_ATOMS: atom_id res chain seq x y z
N MET A 1 4.29 8.00 10.11
CA MET A 1 2.84 7.78 10.30
C MET A 1 2.51 7.84 11.77
N GLU A 2 1.44 8.51 12.10
CA GLU A 2 0.96 8.65 13.47
C GLU A 2 -0.54 8.38 13.51
N LEU A 3 -0.99 7.58 14.48
CA LEU A 3 -2.42 7.38 14.73
C LEU A 3 -2.93 8.50 15.61
N LEU A 4 -3.84 9.32 15.08
CA LEU A 4 -4.38 10.48 15.81
C LEU A 4 -5.46 10.08 16.81
N ALA A 5 -6.19 9.01 16.56
CA ALA A 5 -7.24 8.51 17.43
C ALA A 5 -7.52 7.04 17.13
N GLY A 6 -8.13 6.37 18.12
CA GLY A 6 -8.60 5.00 17.96
C GLY A 6 -7.52 3.95 18.18
N ASP A 7 -7.93 2.70 18.12
CA ASP A 7 -7.06 1.54 18.31
C ASP A 7 -7.40 0.49 17.23
N PRO A 8 -6.86 0.66 16.01
CA PRO A 8 -7.16 -0.28 14.92
C PRO A 8 -6.70 -1.69 15.27
N GLN A 9 -7.51 -2.68 14.92
CA GLN A 9 -7.28 -4.08 15.22
C GLN A 9 -6.95 -4.86 13.96
N PRO A 10 -5.96 -5.77 14.00
CA PRO A 10 -5.59 -6.57 12.83
C PRO A 10 -6.59 -7.67 12.55
N VAL A 11 -6.90 -7.85 11.26
CA VAL A 11 -7.61 -9.01 10.73
C VAL A 11 -6.62 -9.72 9.82
N GLU A 12 -6.39 -11.01 10.06
CA GLU A 12 -5.46 -11.80 9.26
C GLU A 12 -6.18 -12.40 8.06
N VAL A 13 -5.60 -12.19 6.88
CA VAL A 13 -6.11 -12.73 5.62
C VAL A 13 -5.02 -13.57 4.98
N PRO A 14 -5.21 -14.89 4.84
CA PRO A 14 -4.24 -15.74 4.17
C PRO A 14 -4.18 -15.41 2.68
N ARG A 15 -2.96 -15.45 2.13
CA ARG A 15 -2.72 -15.19 0.71
C ARG A 15 -2.37 -16.48 0.00
N ASP A 16 -2.57 -16.50 -1.33
CA ASP A 16 -2.32 -17.68 -2.16
C ASP A 16 -0.85 -18.13 -2.15
N ASP A 17 0.08 -17.21 -1.89
CA ASP A 17 1.51 -17.51 -1.83
C ASP A 17 1.97 -18.08 -0.48
N GLY A 18 1.04 -18.35 0.45
CA GLY A 18 1.34 -18.87 1.78
C GLY A 18 1.65 -17.80 2.83
N SER A 19 1.76 -16.54 2.42
CA SER A 19 1.96 -15.43 3.37
C SER A 19 0.62 -14.97 3.94
N THR A 20 0.69 -14.08 4.93
CA THR A 20 -0.50 -13.52 5.58
C THR A 20 -0.47 -12.01 5.46
N GLN A 21 -1.60 -11.44 5.02
CA GLN A 21 -1.83 -10.00 5.06
C GLN A 21 -2.54 -9.67 6.37
N ARG A 22 -2.07 -8.64 7.08
CA ARG A 22 -2.79 -8.09 8.23
C ARG A 22 -3.40 -6.76 7.84
N ILE A 23 -4.72 -6.68 7.94
CA ILE A 23 -5.47 -5.46 7.66
C ILE A 23 -5.92 -4.88 8.99
N TYR A 24 -5.44 -3.68 9.31
CA TYR A 24 -5.80 -3.00 10.55
C TYR A 24 -7.06 -2.18 10.32
N ARG A 25 -8.13 -2.56 11.00
CA ARG A 25 -9.46 -1.96 10.86
C ARG A 25 -9.89 -1.26 12.15
N CYS A 26 -10.68 -0.21 11.98
CA CYS A 26 -11.38 0.40 13.10
C CYS A 26 -12.38 -0.60 13.69
N PRO A 27 -12.34 -0.91 15.01
CA PRO A 27 -13.27 -1.88 15.59
C PRO A 27 -14.71 -1.40 15.62
N THR A 28 -14.95 -0.12 15.48
CA THR A 28 -16.30 0.45 15.49
C THR A 28 -16.96 0.45 14.12
N CYS A 29 -16.27 1.00 13.10
CA CYS A 29 -16.86 1.16 11.76
C CYS A 29 -16.27 0.20 10.71
N GLN A 30 -15.23 -0.56 11.05
CA GLN A 30 -14.58 -1.55 10.19
C GLN A 30 -13.82 -0.96 9.00
N VAL A 31 -13.61 0.35 8.95
CA VAL A 31 -12.79 0.95 7.90
C VAL A 31 -11.35 0.45 8.03
N ALA A 32 -10.77 0.03 6.91
CA ALA A 32 -9.37 -0.37 6.85
C ALA A 32 -8.48 0.87 6.80
N LEU A 33 -7.51 0.96 7.71
CA LEU A 33 -6.59 2.10 7.77
C LEU A 33 -5.25 1.79 7.09
N PHE A 34 -4.67 0.65 7.40
CA PHE A 34 -3.40 0.24 6.80
C PHE A 34 -3.25 -1.29 6.82
N SER A 35 -2.32 -1.79 6.02
CA SER A 35 -2.03 -3.22 5.93
C SER A 35 -0.54 -3.50 6.09
N GLU A 36 -0.23 -4.71 6.54
CA GLU A 36 1.12 -5.27 6.60
C GLU A 36 1.14 -6.61 5.86
N TYR A 37 2.27 -6.91 5.20
CA TYR A 37 2.43 -8.14 4.42
C TYR A 37 3.62 -8.95 4.94
N GLY A 38 3.57 -9.32 6.24
CA GLY A 38 4.62 -10.09 6.90
C GLY A 38 5.84 -9.28 7.36
N ARG A 39 5.86 -7.98 7.09
CA ARG A 39 6.95 -7.06 7.46
C ARG A 39 6.36 -5.89 8.22
N PRO A 40 6.36 -5.90 9.57
CA PRO A 40 5.74 -4.82 10.35
C PRO A 40 6.44 -3.47 10.21
N GLU A 41 7.67 -3.44 9.67
CA GLU A 41 8.41 -2.23 9.41
C GLU A 41 7.83 -1.41 8.25
N VAL A 42 7.00 -2.03 7.40
CA VAL A 42 6.40 -1.37 6.25
C VAL A 42 4.89 -1.45 6.33
N ARG A 43 4.24 -0.30 6.27
CA ARG A 43 2.77 -0.21 6.31
C ARG A 43 2.25 0.39 5.02
N PHE A 44 1.20 -0.22 4.50
CA PHE A 44 0.49 0.26 3.31
C PHE A 44 -0.73 1.03 3.77
N VAL A 45 -0.60 2.36 3.85
CA VAL A 45 -1.62 3.24 4.42
C VAL A 45 -2.70 3.55 3.39
N ARG A 46 -3.95 3.48 3.80
CA ARG A 46 -5.09 3.89 2.98
C ARG A 46 -5.13 5.41 2.93
N GLY A 47 -4.82 6.00 1.78
CA GLY A 47 -4.71 7.46 1.65
C GLY A 47 -5.96 8.23 2.06
N GLY A 48 -7.15 7.66 1.83
CA GLY A 48 -8.41 8.28 2.22
C GLY A 48 -8.64 8.38 3.72
N THR A 49 -7.84 7.68 4.55
CA THR A 49 -7.94 7.74 6.00
C THR A 49 -7.00 8.75 6.64
N LEU A 50 -6.18 9.42 5.84
CA LEU A 50 -5.30 10.47 6.32
C LEU A 50 -6.11 11.67 6.84
N ASP A 51 -5.54 12.41 7.77
CA ASP A 51 -6.13 13.64 8.29
C ASP A 51 -6.41 14.64 7.17
N GLN A 52 -5.46 14.75 6.23
CA GLN A 52 -5.62 15.57 5.02
C GLN A 52 -5.39 14.68 3.79
N PRO A 53 -6.39 13.93 3.34
CA PRO A 53 -6.20 12.97 2.25
C PRO A 53 -5.79 13.60 0.92
N SER A 54 -6.06 14.89 0.72
CA SER A 54 -5.68 15.61 -0.49
C SER A 54 -4.18 15.88 -0.61
N VAL A 55 -3.36 15.61 0.41
CA VAL A 55 -1.91 15.78 0.33
C VAL A 55 -1.24 14.70 -0.51
N VAL A 56 -1.94 13.61 -0.82
CA VAL A 56 -1.44 12.54 -1.67
C VAL A 56 -2.25 12.45 -2.95
N GLU A 57 -1.56 12.20 -4.05
CA GLU A 57 -2.16 11.91 -5.35
C GLU A 57 -1.59 10.59 -5.84
N PRO A 58 -2.37 9.79 -6.58
CA PRO A 58 -1.85 8.55 -7.15
C PRO A 58 -0.69 8.80 -8.11
N ASP A 59 0.44 8.15 -7.87
CA ASP A 59 1.61 8.15 -8.75
C ASP A 59 1.59 6.99 -9.73
N VAL A 60 0.77 5.97 -9.44
CA VAL A 60 0.69 4.76 -10.25
C VAL A 60 -0.65 4.07 -9.99
N HIS A 61 -1.18 3.43 -11.01
CA HIS A 61 -2.36 2.56 -10.92
C HIS A 61 -1.94 1.12 -11.16
N ILE A 62 -2.40 0.21 -10.32
CA ILE A 62 -2.09 -1.21 -10.42
C ILE A 62 -3.36 -2.04 -10.55
N PHE A 63 -3.21 -3.30 -10.98
CA PHE A 63 -4.33 -4.23 -11.17
C PHE A 63 -5.43 -3.69 -12.07
N THR A 64 -5.04 -2.95 -13.12
CA THR A 64 -6.00 -2.38 -14.07
C THR A 64 -6.76 -3.45 -14.85
N ARG A 65 -6.27 -4.70 -14.89
CA ARG A 65 -6.98 -5.84 -15.48
C ARG A 65 -8.34 -6.08 -14.83
N SER A 66 -8.48 -5.68 -13.54
CA SER A 66 -9.72 -5.83 -12.78
C SER A 66 -10.54 -4.55 -12.75
N ARG A 67 -10.11 -3.52 -13.47
CA ARG A 67 -10.80 -2.24 -13.54
C ARG A 67 -12.19 -2.40 -14.16
N LEU A 68 -13.16 -1.76 -13.53
CA LEU A 68 -14.49 -1.65 -14.13
C LEU A 68 -14.42 -0.75 -15.38
N ARG A 69 -15.12 -1.13 -16.42
CA ARG A 69 -15.00 -0.50 -17.74
C ARG A 69 -15.38 0.98 -17.74
N TRP A 70 -16.20 1.42 -16.79
CA TRP A 70 -16.61 2.83 -16.67
C TRP A 70 -15.65 3.69 -15.86
N VAL A 71 -14.62 3.10 -15.25
CA VAL A 71 -13.60 3.85 -14.52
C VAL A 71 -12.56 4.38 -15.50
N THR A 72 -12.38 5.70 -15.49
CA THR A 72 -11.40 6.38 -16.33
C THR A 72 -10.16 6.73 -15.49
N LEU A 73 -8.98 6.40 -16.01
CA LEU A 73 -7.71 6.74 -15.38
C LEU A 73 -6.99 7.82 -16.21
N PRO A 74 -6.33 8.79 -15.55
CA PRO A 74 -5.55 9.80 -16.27
C PRO A 74 -4.39 9.16 -17.04
N ASP A 75 -4.18 9.59 -18.30
CA ASP A 75 -3.07 9.10 -19.13
C ASP A 75 -1.71 9.54 -18.60
N SER A 76 -1.67 10.59 -17.78
CA SER A 76 -0.45 11.14 -17.20
C SER A 76 0.14 10.29 -16.08
N VAL A 77 -0.58 9.28 -15.58
CA VAL A 77 -0.16 8.42 -14.49
C VAL A 77 0.10 7.01 -15.02
N PRO A 78 1.27 6.42 -14.76
CA PRO A 78 1.55 5.05 -15.18
C PRO A 78 0.52 4.06 -14.64
N ALA A 79 0.12 3.10 -15.48
CA ALA A 79 -0.88 2.08 -15.13
C ALA A 79 -0.37 0.71 -15.55
N PHE A 80 -0.56 -0.27 -14.68
CA PHE A 80 -0.07 -1.64 -14.90
C PHE A 80 -1.22 -2.64 -14.70
N GLU A 81 -1.28 -3.64 -15.55
CA GLU A 81 -2.34 -4.65 -15.48
C GLU A 81 -2.32 -5.45 -14.18
N VAL A 82 -1.15 -5.67 -13.60
CA VAL A 82 -0.97 -6.36 -12.32
C VAL A 82 -0.19 -5.47 -11.36
N TYR A 83 1.13 -5.52 -11.38
CA TYR A 83 1.98 -4.76 -10.48
C TYR A 83 3.15 -4.16 -11.27
N TYR A 84 3.90 -3.27 -10.65
CA TYR A 84 5.05 -2.61 -11.26
C TYR A 84 6.37 -3.14 -10.71
N ASP A 85 7.46 -2.84 -11.42
CA ASP A 85 8.81 -3.04 -10.90
C ASP A 85 9.19 -1.83 -10.04
N ARG A 86 9.29 -2.04 -8.74
CA ARG A 86 9.61 -0.99 -7.78
C ARG A 86 10.93 -0.29 -8.09
N LYS A 87 11.95 -1.05 -8.49
CA LYS A 87 13.27 -0.48 -8.80
C LYS A 87 13.24 0.43 -10.02
N ALA A 88 12.36 0.16 -10.96
CA ALA A 88 12.19 0.97 -12.16
C ALA A 88 11.34 2.21 -11.93
N LEU A 89 10.38 2.14 -11.00
CA LEU A 89 9.37 3.18 -10.83
C LEU A 89 9.66 4.14 -9.68
N TRP A 90 10.14 3.63 -8.53
CA TRP A 90 10.30 4.45 -7.34
C TRP A 90 11.48 5.42 -7.46
N PRO A 91 11.38 6.62 -6.87
CA PRO A 91 12.54 7.52 -6.74
C PRO A 91 13.65 6.85 -5.93
N ALA A 92 14.90 7.19 -6.26
CA ALA A 92 16.06 6.61 -5.60
C ALA A 92 16.04 6.82 -4.08
N ALA A 93 15.63 7.98 -3.62
CA ALA A 93 15.54 8.27 -2.18
C ALA A 93 14.54 7.35 -1.46
N SER A 94 13.45 6.99 -2.12
CA SER A 94 12.45 6.06 -1.55
C SER A 94 13.00 4.64 -1.48
N LEU A 95 13.73 4.20 -2.50
CA LEU A 95 14.40 2.89 -2.50
C LEU A 95 15.44 2.80 -1.40
N GLU A 96 16.22 3.87 -1.17
CA GLU A 96 17.20 3.92 -0.10
C GLU A 96 16.55 3.80 1.28
N ARG A 97 15.43 4.48 1.50
CA ARG A 97 14.70 4.38 2.76
C ARG A 97 14.17 2.98 3.00
N LEU A 98 13.68 2.33 1.95
CA LEU A 98 13.19 0.96 2.06
C LEU A 98 14.31 -0.02 2.39
N ASP A 99 15.45 0.11 1.71
CA ASP A 99 16.63 -0.72 1.98
C ASP A 99 17.13 -0.55 3.42
N ALA A 100 17.10 0.67 3.95
CA ALA A 100 17.51 0.95 5.33
C ALA A 100 16.60 0.22 6.35
N VAL A 101 15.34 0.05 6.03
CA VAL A 101 14.35 -0.58 6.92
C VAL A 101 14.36 -2.10 6.78
N LEU A 102 14.38 -2.62 5.56
CA LEU A 102 14.25 -4.05 5.27
C LEU A 102 15.59 -4.76 5.08
N GLY A 103 16.62 -4.04 4.71
CA GLY A 103 17.89 -4.61 4.26
C GLY A 103 17.88 -4.89 2.77
N PRO A 104 19.07 -4.97 2.12
CA PRO A 104 19.17 -5.08 0.66
C PRO A 104 18.52 -6.33 0.08
N ALA A 105 18.56 -7.46 0.78
CA ALA A 105 17.98 -8.72 0.31
C ALA A 105 16.46 -8.66 0.22
N ASP A 106 15.79 -7.91 1.10
CA ASP A 106 14.35 -7.81 1.17
C ASP A 106 13.79 -6.75 0.22
N SER A 107 14.59 -5.76 -0.15
CA SER A 107 14.17 -4.71 -1.06
C SER A 107 13.86 -5.22 -2.46
N ALA A 108 14.32 -6.40 -2.80
CA ALA A 108 14.06 -7.05 -4.09
C ALA A 108 12.70 -7.76 -4.14
N ALA A 109 12.10 -7.99 -3.01
CA ALA A 109 10.80 -8.68 -2.93
C ALA A 109 9.59 -7.74 -3.19
#